data_aacde9b05f59ee386936b9accf4efa99
#
_entry.id   aacde9b05f59ee386936b9accf4efa99
#
_cell.length_a   1.000
_cell.length_b   1.000
_cell.length_c   1.000
_cell.angle_alpha   90.00
_cell.angle_beta   90.00
_cell.angle_gamma   90.00
#
_symmetry.space_group_name_H-M   'P 1'
#
loop_
_entity.id
_entity.type
_entity.pdbx_description
1 polymer ?
#
loop_
_entity_poly.entity_id
_entity_poly.type
_entity_poly.pdbx_seq_one_letter_code
_entity_poly.pdbx_strand_id
1 'polypeptide(L)'
;ETPEGSSSGSFDLSLKKPDSLLVELRGPFGIHVGTLLLSRERFLFYNNMDNTALVGKPDGRTLNSMFRIRMEFDEILRAFTGEFTPPATGDSLGSESVKDELYLIKYRTERGTREYRVDGDTFVLASYRMLDSAGKSILTAQTSDQEDVQGIMMPKFVRIIFPKEHRAVTISYDDMTINEPVECSFSLPKHAEVIYR
;
A
#
# COMPACT_ATOMS: atom_id res chain seq x y z
N GLU A 1 -7.80 10.87 0.14
CA GLU A 1 -9.18 11.27 -0.14
C GLU A 1 -10.13 10.31 0.58
N THR A 2 -11.10 10.83 1.26
CA THR A 2 -12.11 10.08 2.02
C THR A 2 -13.48 10.75 1.84
N PRO A 3 -14.58 10.09 2.21
CA PRO A 3 -15.91 10.71 2.18
C PRO A 3 -16.01 11.99 3.02
N GLU A 4 -15.18 12.10 4.05
CA GLU A 4 -15.13 13.26 4.95
C GLU A 4 -14.26 14.42 4.40
N GLY A 5 -13.49 14.19 3.34
CA GLY A 5 -12.59 15.17 2.72
C GLY A 5 -11.24 14.60 2.30
N SER A 6 -10.33 15.48 1.95
CA SER A 6 -8.94 15.12 1.63
C SER A 6 -7.97 15.77 2.61
N SER A 7 -6.92 15.05 2.93
CA SER A 7 -5.77 15.53 3.70
C SER A 7 -4.48 15.16 3.00
N SER A 8 -3.45 15.96 3.16
CA SER A 8 -2.12 15.70 2.64
C SER A 8 -1.07 15.93 3.73
N GLY A 9 0.05 15.30 3.60
CA GLY A 9 1.20 15.40 4.47
C GLY A 9 2.38 14.72 3.82
N SER A 10 3.57 14.85 4.40
CA SER A 10 4.75 14.11 4.00
C SER A 10 4.99 12.92 4.94
N PHE A 11 5.81 12.00 4.50
CA PHE A 11 6.18 10.85 5.30
C PHE A 11 7.59 10.38 4.93
N ASP A 12 8.25 9.77 5.91
CA ASP A 12 9.42 8.95 5.69
C ASP A 12 9.00 7.48 5.81
N LEU A 13 9.45 6.66 4.88
CA LEU A 13 9.14 5.23 4.82
C LEU A 13 10.42 4.42 4.90
N SER A 14 10.50 3.53 5.88
CA SER A 14 11.44 2.42 5.93
C SER A 14 10.70 1.11 5.73
N LEU A 15 11.08 0.34 4.71
CA LEU A 15 10.41 -0.91 4.36
C LEU A 15 11.41 -2.05 4.24
N LYS A 16 11.20 -3.10 5.03
CA LYS A 16 11.98 -4.33 5.01
C LYS A 16 11.09 -5.50 4.61
N LYS A 17 11.14 -5.87 3.34
CA LYS A 17 10.40 -7.04 2.84
C LYS A 17 11.00 -8.35 3.34
N PRO A 18 10.17 -9.35 3.64
CA PRO A 18 8.70 -9.34 3.69
C PRO A 18 8.13 -9.02 5.08
N ASP A 19 8.91 -8.44 5.98
CA ASP A 19 8.65 -8.51 7.43
C ASP A 19 7.99 -7.28 8.01
N SER A 20 8.37 -6.07 7.58
CA SER A 20 7.95 -4.87 8.30
C SER A 20 8.04 -3.58 7.49
N LEU A 21 7.28 -2.59 7.92
CA LEU A 21 7.42 -1.21 7.50
C LEU A 21 7.28 -0.26 8.70
N LEU A 22 7.97 0.87 8.60
CA LEU A 22 7.85 2.01 9.49
C LEU A 22 7.52 3.24 8.64
N VAL A 23 6.46 3.95 9.02
CA VAL A 23 6.05 5.21 8.37
C VAL A 23 6.01 6.30 9.43
N GLU A 24 6.80 7.34 9.26
CA GLU A 24 6.78 8.53 10.09
C GLU A 24 6.03 9.64 9.36
N LEU A 25 4.87 10.00 9.88
CA LEU A 25 3.95 10.95 9.26
C LEU A 25 4.23 12.38 9.74
N ARG A 26 4.29 13.31 8.78
CA ARG A 26 4.46 14.74 9.04
C ARG A 26 3.31 15.53 8.42
N GLY A 27 2.74 16.40 9.21
CA GLY A 27 1.74 17.38 8.79
C GLY A 27 2.39 18.64 8.23
N PRO A 28 1.60 19.72 8.10
CA PRO A 28 2.10 21.02 7.65
C PRO A 28 3.30 21.49 8.49
N PHE A 29 4.23 22.19 7.83
CA PHE A 29 5.47 22.70 8.44
C PHE A 29 6.40 21.62 9.04
N GLY A 30 6.27 20.36 8.61
CA GLY A 30 7.12 19.25 9.05
C GLY A 30 6.82 18.75 10.47
N ILE A 31 5.69 19.15 11.06
CA ILE A 31 5.29 18.69 12.40
C ILE A 31 5.05 17.18 12.37
N HIS A 32 5.75 16.44 13.22
CA HIS A 32 5.55 15.01 13.36
C HIS A 32 4.18 14.72 13.98
N VAL A 33 3.29 14.11 13.21
CA VAL A 33 1.90 13.87 13.61
C VAL A 33 1.64 12.43 14.03
N GLY A 34 2.48 11.49 13.60
CA GLY A 34 2.32 10.10 14.01
C GLY A 34 3.35 9.16 13.43
N THR A 35 3.40 7.97 13.99
CA THR A 35 4.27 6.86 13.55
C THR A 35 3.45 5.59 13.41
N LEU A 36 3.57 4.94 12.27
CA LEU A 36 3.01 3.62 12.00
C LEU A 36 4.13 2.60 11.91
N LEU A 37 4.14 1.64 12.80
CA LEU A 37 4.95 0.43 12.69
C LEU A 37 4.03 -0.74 12.38
N LEU A 38 4.28 -1.41 11.27
CA LEU A 38 3.56 -2.60 10.87
C LEU A 38 4.57 -3.74 10.61
N SER A 39 4.44 -4.83 11.34
CA SER A 39 5.27 -6.03 11.19
C SER A 39 4.39 -7.28 11.14
N ARG A 40 4.97 -8.45 10.91
CA ARG A 40 4.26 -9.73 10.93
C ARG A 40 3.56 -10.04 12.26
N GLU A 41 4.08 -9.50 13.33
CA GLU A 41 3.62 -9.82 14.70
C GLU A 41 2.84 -8.69 15.33
N ARG A 42 3.05 -7.44 14.87
CA ARG A 42 2.58 -6.26 15.57
C ARG A 42 2.15 -5.17 14.62
N PHE A 43 0.98 -4.61 14.92
CA PHE A 43 0.53 -3.31 14.47
C PHE A 43 0.69 -2.32 15.62
N LEU A 44 1.30 -1.17 15.34
CA LEU A 44 1.39 -0.05 16.27
C LEU A 44 1.20 1.24 15.48
N PHE A 45 0.21 2.03 15.86
CA PHE A 45 0.05 3.40 15.39
C PHE A 45 0.09 4.35 16.59
N TYR A 46 1.08 5.21 16.60
CA TYR A 46 1.20 6.27 17.61
C TYR A 46 0.76 7.60 17.01
N ASN A 47 -0.23 8.24 17.63
CA ASN A 47 -0.67 9.58 17.32
C ASN A 47 0.03 10.57 18.25
N ASN A 48 0.90 11.41 17.68
CA ASN A 48 1.70 12.37 18.42
C ASN A 48 0.89 13.57 18.94
N MET A 49 -0.28 13.85 18.32
CA MET A 49 -1.10 15.02 18.66
C MET A 49 -1.87 14.84 19.96
N ASP A 50 -2.33 13.62 20.24
CA ASP A 50 -3.09 13.28 21.44
C ASP A 50 -2.34 12.31 22.37
N ASN A 51 -1.10 11.99 22.02
CA ASN A 51 -0.21 11.09 22.78
C ASN A 51 -0.83 9.70 23.01
N THR A 52 -1.59 9.19 22.02
CA THR A 52 -2.24 7.89 22.08
C THR A 52 -1.55 6.87 21.17
N ALA A 53 -1.51 5.63 21.58
CA ALA A 53 -0.98 4.52 20.80
C ALA A 53 -2.03 3.42 20.64
N LEU A 54 -2.30 3.03 19.40
CA LEU A 54 -3.12 1.87 19.09
C LEU A 54 -2.18 0.69 18.82
N VAL A 55 -2.37 -0.38 19.55
CA VAL A 55 -1.52 -1.58 19.45
C VAL A 55 -2.42 -2.79 19.23
N GLY A 56 -2.03 -3.65 18.28
CA GLY A 56 -2.79 -4.85 17.97
C GLY A 56 -2.03 -5.84 17.11
N LYS A 57 -2.73 -6.86 16.63
CA LYS A 57 -2.23 -7.79 15.63
C LYS A 57 -2.43 -7.22 14.23
N PRO A 58 -1.53 -7.49 13.28
CA PRO A 58 -1.64 -7.00 11.91
C PRO A 58 -2.62 -7.84 11.06
N ASP A 59 -3.75 -8.23 11.63
CA ASP A 59 -4.77 -8.99 10.92
C ASP A 59 -5.73 -8.08 10.14
N GLY A 60 -6.41 -8.65 9.14
CA GLY A 60 -7.29 -7.90 8.25
C GLY A 60 -8.41 -7.16 8.99
N ARG A 61 -8.85 -7.61 10.18
CA ARG A 61 -9.87 -6.91 10.99
C ARG A 61 -9.30 -5.65 11.61
N THR A 62 -8.14 -5.76 12.23
CA THR A 62 -7.44 -4.62 12.83
C THR A 62 -7.12 -3.58 11.78
N LEU A 63 -6.51 -3.99 10.66
CA LEU A 63 -6.13 -3.09 9.56
C LEU A 63 -7.37 -2.42 8.93
N ASN A 64 -8.44 -3.18 8.70
CA ASN A 64 -9.69 -2.62 8.19
C ASN A 64 -10.34 -1.62 9.16
N SER A 65 -10.31 -1.90 10.47
CA SER A 65 -10.87 -0.97 11.48
C SER A 65 -10.10 0.35 11.54
N MET A 66 -8.79 0.32 11.29
CA MET A 66 -7.89 1.46 11.33
C MET A 66 -7.94 2.30 10.07
N PHE A 67 -7.72 1.65 8.92
CA PHE A 67 -7.61 2.34 7.64
C PHE A 67 -8.95 2.46 6.91
N ARG A 68 -9.98 1.73 7.38
CA ARG A 68 -11.29 1.60 6.72
C ARG A 68 -11.18 1.15 5.26
N ILE A 69 -10.19 0.31 4.99
CA ILE A 69 -9.93 -0.34 3.71
C ILE A 69 -9.68 -1.82 3.95
N ARG A 70 -10.03 -2.66 2.98
CA ARG A 70 -9.84 -4.10 3.07
C ARG A 70 -8.56 -4.51 2.38
N MET A 71 -7.47 -4.47 3.13
CA MET A 71 -6.16 -4.96 2.69
C MET A 71 -5.54 -5.84 3.76
N GLU A 72 -4.87 -6.88 3.32
CA GLU A 72 -4.06 -7.74 4.16
C GLU A 72 -2.64 -7.14 4.32
N PHE A 73 -1.90 -7.60 5.31
CA PHE A 73 -0.56 -7.12 5.62
C PHE A 73 0.37 -7.09 4.37
N ASP A 74 0.45 -8.20 3.65
CA ASP A 74 1.31 -8.29 2.46
C ASP A 74 0.86 -7.37 1.32
N GLU A 75 -0.43 -7.11 1.19
CA GLU A 75 -0.98 -6.18 0.20
C GLU A 75 -0.58 -4.74 0.52
N ILE A 76 -0.58 -4.37 1.81
CA ILE A 76 -0.13 -3.05 2.26
C ILE A 76 1.36 -2.86 1.96
N LEU A 77 2.21 -3.84 2.32
CA LEU A 77 3.65 -3.74 2.03
C LEU A 77 3.92 -3.56 0.53
N ARG A 78 3.23 -4.33 -0.31
CA ARG A 78 3.39 -4.25 -1.78
C ARG A 78 2.88 -2.92 -2.34
N ALA A 79 1.80 -2.39 -1.80
CA ALA A 79 1.22 -1.14 -2.25
C ALA A 79 2.19 0.03 -2.17
N PHE A 80 3.01 0.08 -1.12
CA PHE A 80 4.06 1.10 -0.96
C PHE A 80 5.19 1.00 -1.99
N THR A 81 5.39 -0.11 -2.65
CA THR A 81 6.40 -0.25 -3.71
C THR A 81 5.79 -0.28 -5.11
N GLY A 82 4.49 0.01 -5.22
CA GLY A 82 3.76 -0.08 -6.49
C GLY A 82 3.61 -1.51 -7.00
N GLU A 83 3.91 -2.49 -6.17
CA GLU A 83 3.65 -3.90 -6.46
C GLU A 83 2.24 -4.28 -6.00
N PHE A 84 1.62 -5.18 -6.72
CA PHE A 84 0.31 -5.70 -6.34
C PHE A 84 0.34 -7.22 -6.31
N THR A 85 -0.63 -7.81 -5.62
CA THR A 85 -0.67 -9.25 -5.36
C THR A 85 -0.51 -10.03 -6.66
N PRO A 86 0.56 -10.83 -6.81
CA PRO A 86 0.75 -11.69 -7.98
C PRO A 86 -0.32 -12.78 -8.04
N PRO A 87 -0.49 -13.43 -9.19
CA PRO A 87 -1.33 -14.62 -9.29
C PRO A 87 -0.90 -15.68 -8.27
N ALA A 88 -1.88 -16.29 -7.61
CA ALA A 88 -1.65 -17.35 -6.63
C ALA A 88 -1.74 -18.72 -7.28
N THR A 89 -1.22 -19.75 -6.58
CA THR A 89 -1.46 -21.15 -6.95
C THR A 89 -2.95 -21.42 -6.91
N GLY A 90 -3.52 -21.87 -8.04
CA GLY A 90 -4.97 -22.07 -8.19
C GLY A 90 -5.68 -20.95 -8.96
N ASP A 91 -5.08 -19.79 -9.14
CA ASP A 91 -5.58 -18.80 -10.09
C ASP A 91 -5.40 -19.32 -11.53
N SER A 92 -6.39 -19.12 -12.37
CA SER A 92 -6.32 -19.54 -13.77
C SER A 92 -6.17 -18.33 -14.69
N LEU A 93 -5.28 -18.43 -15.68
CA LEU A 93 -5.17 -17.43 -16.73
C LEU A 93 -6.50 -17.35 -17.48
N GLY A 94 -7.15 -16.21 -17.41
CA GLY A 94 -8.46 -15.97 -18.05
C GLY A 94 -8.32 -15.45 -19.47
N SER A 95 -7.43 -14.49 -19.67
CA SER A 95 -7.11 -13.92 -20.98
C SER A 95 -5.84 -13.11 -20.92
N GLU A 96 -5.21 -12.97 -22.08
CA GLU A 96 -4.03 -12.14 -22.28
C GLU A 96 -4.20 -11.43 -23.63
N SER A 97 -3.81 -10.18 -23.71
CA SER A 97 -3.83 -9.39 -24.93
C SER A 97 -2.84 -8.24 -24.86
N VAL A 98 -2.42 -7.75 -26.03
CA VAL A 98 -1.58 -6.55 -26.14
C VAL A 98 -2.41 -5.45 -26.76
N LYS A 99 -2.44 -4.30 -26.14
CA LYS A 99 -3.11 -3.11 -26.64
C LYS A 99 -2.37 -1.85 -26.19
N ASP A 100 -2.11 -0.95 -27.14
CA ASP A 100 -1.44 0.33 -26.87
C ASP A 100 -0.12 0.14 -26.10
N GLU A 101 0.71 -0.83 -26.54
CA GLU A 101 2.00 -1.22 -25.92
C GLU A 101 1.87 -1.77 -24.48
N LEU A 102 0.66 -2.02 -24.02
CA LEU A 102 0.39 -2.62 -22.72
C LEU A 102 0.00 -4.10 -22.86
N TYR A 103 0.61 -4.95 -22.06
CA TYR A 103 0.12 -6.30 -21.84
C TYR A 103 -1.05 -6.26 -20.85
N LEU A 104 -2.22 -6.68 -21.29
CA LEU A 104 -3.37 -6.87 -20.43
C LEU A 104 -3.49 -8.35 -20.07
N ILE A 105 -3.27 -8.67 -18.82
CA ILE A 105 -3.30 -10.04 -18.31
C ILE A 105 -4.41 -10.13 -17.27
N LYS A 106 -5.28 -11.12 -17.41
CA LYS A 106 -6.39 -11.37 -16.49
C LYS A 106 -6.27 -12.76 -15.89
N TYR A 107 -6.40 -12.84 -14.59
CA TYR A 107 -6.50 -14.09 -13.84
C TYR A 107 -7.86 -14.20 -13.19
N ARG A 108 -8.45 -15.39 -13.29
CA ARG A 108 -9.64 -15.77 -12.53
C ARG A 108 -9.20 -16.34 -11.20
N THR A 109 -9.81 -15.84 -10.13
CA THR A 109 -9.58 -16.28 -8.76
C THR A 109 -10.88 -16.79 -8.16
N GLU A 110 -10.84 -17.45 -7.03
CA GLU A 110 -12.06 -17.87 -6.30
C GLU A 110 -12.98 -16.68 -5.94
N ARG A 111 -12.40 -15.47 -5.78
CA ARG A 111 -13.12 -14.28 -5.31
C ARG A 111 -13.49 -13.31 -6.44
N GLY A 112 -13.12 -13.61 -7.69
CA GLY A 112 -13.39 -12.74 -8.85
C GLY A 112 -12.27 -12.73 -9.87
N THR A 113 -11.86 -11.55 -10.33
CA THR A 113 -10.84 -11.40 -11.38
C THR A 113 -9.78 -10.40 -10.95
N ARG A 114 -8.52 -10.68 -11.24
CA ARG A 114 -7.40 -9.75 -11.18
C ARG A 114 -6.97 -9.38 -12.58
N GLU A 115 -6.86 -8.10 -12.83
CA GLU A 115 -6.39 -7.55 -14.12
C GLU A 115 -5.09 -6.78 -13.89
N TYR A 116 -4.10 -7.08 -14.70
CA TYR A 116 -2.79 -6.41 -14.70
C TYR A 116 -2.57 -5.76 -16.05
N ARG A 117 -2.14 -4.51 -16.05
CA ARG A 117 -1.63 -3.85 -17.24
C ARG A 117 -0.17 -3.58 -17.01
N VAL A 118 0.66 -4.18 -17.83
CA VAL A 118 2.12 -4.11 -17.74
C VAL A 118 2.63 -3.38 -18.97
N ASP A 119 3.48 -2.42 -18.78
CA ASP A 119 4.16 -1.71 -19.86
C ASP A 119 5.05 -2.66 -20.65
N GLY A 120 4.97 -2.61 -21.98
CA GLY A 120 5.65 -3.57 -22.84
C GLY A 120 7.16 -3.36 -22.95
N ASP A 121 7.63 -2.15 -22.72
CA ASP A 121 9.03 -1.79 -22.83
C ASP A 121 9.78 -1.94 -21.51
N THR A 122 9.19 -1.45 -20.44
CA THR A 122 9.80 -1.41 -19.11
C THR A 122 9.43 -2.61 -18.23
N PHE A 123 8.38 -3.37 -18.60
CA PHE A 123 7.79 -4.45 -17.81
C PHE A 123 7.30 -4.01 -16.42
N VAL A 124 7.08 -2.71 -16.24
CA VAL A 124 6.52 -2.15 -15.01
C VAL A 124 5.00 -2.24 -15.04
N LEU A 125 4.42 -2.51 -13.89
CA LEU A 125 2.97 -2.55 -13.74
C LEU A 125 2.40 -1.12 -13.84
N ALA A 126 1.68 -0.82 -14.91
CA ALA A 126 1.02 0.47 -15.12
C ALA A 126 -0.31 0.59 -14.36
N SER A 127 -1.05 -0.52 -14.25
CA SER A 127 -2.26 -0.55 -13.43
C SER A 127 -2.65 -1.96 -12.99
N TYR A 128 -3.35 -2.01 -11.87
CA TYR A 128 -3.93 -3.22 -11.30
C TYR A 128 -5.39 -3.00 -10.96
N ARG A 129 -6.23 -4.00 -11.21
CA ARG A 129 -7.64 -3.99 -10.81
C ARG A 129 -8.02 -5.31 -10.19
N MET A 130 -8.75 -5.25 -9.08
CA MET A 130 -9.41 -6.39 -8.48
C MET A 130 -10.92 -6.22 -8.64
N LEU A 131 -11.55 -7.20 -9.26
CA LEU A 131 -13.00 -7.25 -9.50
C LEU A 131 -13.59 -8.38 -8.67
N ASP A 132 -14.79 -8.19 -8.14
CA ASP A 132 -15.55 -9.27 -7.51
C ASP A 132 -16.16 -10.22 -8.56
N SER A 133 -16.82 -11.27 -8.09
CA SER A 133 -17.47 -12.26 -8.96
C SER A 133 -18.57 -11.69 -9.87
N ALA A 134 -19.11 -10.54 -9.52
CA ALA A 134 -20.09 -9.80 -10.35
C ALA A 134 -19.41 -8.81 -11.33
N GLY A 135 -18.05 -8.77 -11.37
CA GLY A 135 -17.30 -7.85 -12.21
C GLY A 135 -17.23 -6.41 -11.68
N LYS A 136 -17.66 -6.15 -10.45
CA LYS A 136 -17.58 -4.83 -9.84
C LYS A 136 -16.20 -4.60 -9.25
N SER A 137 -15.62 -3.42 -9.46
CA SER A 137 -14.30 -3.07 -8.93
C SER A 137 -14.31 -3.00 -7.40
N ILE A 138 -13.37 -3.73 -6.79
CA ILE A 138 -13.06 -3.71 -5.36
C ILE A 138 -11.90 -2.75 -5.09
N LEU A 139 -10.88 -2.81 -5.95
CA LEU A 139 -9.67 -2.01 -5.87
C LEU A 139 -9.19 -1.70 -7.28
N THR A 140 -8.73 -0.47 -7.47
CA THR A 140 -7.98 -0.06 -8.67
C THR A 140 -6.72 0.63 -8.21
N ALA A 141 -5.59 0.27 -8.80
CA ALA A 141 -4.33 0.95 -8.56
C ALA A 141 -3.68 1.36 -9.88
N GLN A 142 -2.95 2.45 -9.84
CA GLN A 142 -2.20 3.01 -10.96
C GLN A 142 -0.83 3.43 -10.48
N THR A 143 0.17 3.22 -11.31
CA THR A 143 1.53 3.70 -11.08
C THR A 143 1.97 4.55 -12.27
N SER A 144 2.78 5.55 -12.02
CA SER A 144 3.38 6.40 -13.07
C SER A 144 4.71 7.00 -12.62
N ASP A 145 5.31 7.79 -13.50
CA ASP A 145 6.57 8.49 -13.26
C ASP A 145 7.67 7.54 -12.81
N GLN A 146 8.00 6.60 -13.71
CA GLN A 146 9.00 5.58 -13.43
C GLN A 146 10.40 6.19 -13.34
N GLU A 147 11.14 5.78 -12.32
CA GLU A 147 12.55 6.15 -12.11
C GLU A 147 13.42 4.91 -11.95
N ASP A 148 14.60 4.94 -12.58
CA ASP A 148 15.61 3.91 -12.34
C ASP A 148 16.31 4.18 -11.01
N VAL A 149 16.05 3.31 -10.05
CA VAL A 149 16.70 3.34 -8.73
C VAL A 149 17.63 2.13 -8.65
N GLN A 150 18.92 2.38 -8.83
CA GLN A 150 19.97 1.33 -8.77
C GLN A 150 19.71 0.14 -9.72
N GLY A 151 19.23 0.40 -10.94
CA GLY A 151 18.93 -0.62 -11.96
C GLY A 151 17.56 -1.29 -11.81
N ILE A 152 16.71 -0.80 -10.92
CA ILE A 152 15.33 -1.27 -10.74
C ILE A 152 14.37 -0.13 -11.03
N MET A 153 13.46 -0.35 -11.98
CA MET A 153 12.43 0.63 -12.31
C MET A 153 11.38 0.70 -11.19
N MET A 154 11.29 1.85 -10.53
CA MET A 154 10.36 2.11 -9.42
C MET A 154 9.38 3.22 -9.80
N PRO A 155 8.09 3.10 -9.44
CA PRO A 155 7.14 4.19 -9.65
C PRO A 155 7.34 5.30 -8.61
N LYS A 156 7.44 6.53 -9.06
CA LYS A 156 7.40 7.71 -8.17
C LYS A 156 5.97 8.04 -7.71
N PHE A 157 4.98 7.56 -8.45
CA PHE A 157 3.58 7.83 -8.16
C PHE A 157 2.77 6.54 -8.09
N VAL A 158 2.06 6.36 -6.98
CA VAL A 158 1.14 5.24 -6.75
C VAL A 158 -0.21 5.78 -6.29
N ARG A 159 -1.28 5.47 -7.00
CA ARG A 159 -2.64 5.81 -6.61
C ARG A 159 -3.49 4.56 -6.45
N ILE A 160 -4.10 4.40 -5.28
CA ILE A 160 -4.96 3.27 -4.96
C ILE A 160 -6.35 3.79 -4.63
N ILE A 161 -7.35 3.22 -5.29
CA ILE A 161 -8.76 3.62 -5.15
C ILE A 161 -9.56 2.42 -4.64
N PHE A 162 -10.36 2.63 -3.62
CA PHE A 162 -11.31 1.70 -3.04
C PHE A 162 -12.73 2.20 -3.32
N PRO A 163 -13.35 1.77 -4.43
CA PRO A 163 -14.62 2.36 -4.88
C PRO A 163 -15.77 2.16 -3.90
N LYS A 164 -15.82 1.01 -3.21
CA LYS A 164 -16.88 0.69 -2.24
C LYS A 164 -16.80 1.56 -0.99
N GLU A 165 -15.60 1.87 -0.56
CA GLU A 165 -15.32 2.67 0.62
C GLU A 165 -15.30 4.20 0.32
N HIS A 166 -15.38 4.58 -0.95
CA HIS A 166 -15.22 5.95 -1.43
C HIS A 166 -13.91 6.58 -0.94
N ARG A 167 -12.81 5.80 -0.98
CA ARG A 167 -11.50 6.20 -0.48
C ARG A 167 -10.45 6.07 -1.57
N ALA A 168 -9.48 6.97 -1.52
CA ALA A 168 -8.28 6.86 -2.34
C ALA A 168 -7.04 7.28 -1.52
N VAL A 169 -5.95 6.61 -1.79
CA VAL A 169 -4.62 6.94 -1.28
C VAL A 169 -3.74 7.25 -2.47
N THR A 170 -3.05 8.38 -2.40
CA THR A 170 -2.05 8.78 -3.40
C THR A 170 -0.72 8.94 -2.68
N ILE A 171 0.31 8.33 -3.21
CA ILE A 171 1.68 8.37 -2.72
C ILE A 171 2.54 8.95 -3.83
N SER A 172 3.37 9.92 -3.50
CA SER A 172 4.40 10.47 -4.39
C SER A 172 5.74 10.39 -3.66
N TYR A 173 6.75 9.83 -4.29
CA TYR A 173 8.09 9.71 -3.75
C TYR A 173 8.99 10.77 -4.37
N ASP A 174 9.64 11.55 -3.52
CA ASP A 174 10.64 12.54 -3.92
C ASP A 174 12.01 11.85 -4.08
N ASP A 175 12.41 11.09 -3.05
CA ASP A 175 13.66 10.34 -3.01
C ASP A 175 13.41 8.87 -2.65
N MET A 176 14.16 7.98 -3.27
CA MET A 176 14.10 6.54 -3.01
C MET A 176 15.50 5.93 -2.97
N THR A 177 15.76 5.10 -1.97
CA THR A 177 16.90 4.21 -1.93
C THR A 177 16.43 2.78 -1.75
N ILE A 178 17.10 1.81 -2.36
CA ILE A 178 16.73 0.39 -2.27
C ILE A 178 17.94 -0.45 -1.93
N ASN A 179 17.67 -1.63 -1.38
CA ASN A 179 18.71 -2.61 -1.01
C ASN A 179 19.72 -2.10 0.03
N GLU A 180 19.36 -1.04 0.77
CA GLU A 180 20.12 -0.57 1.92
C GLU A 180 19.58 -1.18 3.21
N PRO A 181 20.45 -1.40 4.23
CA PRO A 181 20.00 -1.84 5.53
C PRO A 181 19.06 -0.82 6.17
N VAL A 182 17.84 -1.25 6.51
CA VAL A 182 16.87 -0.39 7.22
C VAL A 182 16.42 -1.06 8.51
N GLU A 183 16.16 -0.25 9.51
CA GLU A 183 15.59 -0.69 10.77
C GLU A 183 14.15 -0.19 10.89
N CYS A 184 13.21 -1.13 10.99
CA CYS A 184 11.80 -0.84 11.22
C CYS A 184 11.49 -1.07 12.70
N SER A 185 11.90 -0.15 13.55
CA SER A 185 11.63 -0.20 14.99
C SER A 185 11.12 1.14 15.50
N PHE A 186 10.23 1.10 16.48
CA PHE A 186 9.71 2.28 17.15
C PHE A 186 9.42 1.96 18.62
N SER A 187 9.90 2.82 19.50
CA SER A 187 9.64 2.74 20.94
C SER A 187 8.64 3.80 21.37
N LEU A 188 7.54 3.37 22.00
CA LEU A 188 6.53 4.29 22.51
C LEU A 188 7.11 5.23 23.56
N PRO A 189 6.72 6.50 23.58
CA PRO A 189 7.01 7.42 24.67
C PRO A 189 6.47 6.87 26.01
N LYS A 190 7.21 7.12 27.10
CA LYS A 190 6.89 6.56 28.41
C LYS A 190 5.49 6.91 28.96
N HIS A 191 4.91 7.99 28.47
CA HIS A 191 3.60 8.51 28.92
C HIS A 191 2.52 8.38 27.86
N ALA A 192 2.74 7.57 26.79
CA ALA A 192 1.73 7.33 25.80
C ALA A 192 0.56 6.52 26.39
N GLU A 193 -0.66 6.96 26.13
CA GLU A 193 -1.85 6.17 26.44
C GLU A 193 -1.99 5.03 25.43
N VAL A 194 -1.96 3.80 25.90
CA VAL A 194 -1.98 2.60 25.04
C VAL A 194 -3.35 1.99 24.98
N ILE A 195 -3.90 1.89 23.78
CA ILE A 195 -5.19 1.26 23.49
C ILE A 195 -4.91 -0.02 22.69
N TYR A 196 -5.31 -1.16 23.25
CA TYR A 196 -5.18 -2.48 22.59
C TYR A 196 -6.42 -2.82 21.75
N ARG A 197 -6.18 -3.42 20.56
CA ARG A 197 -7.19 -3.84 19.60
C ARG A 197 -7.06 -5.32 19.22
#